data_068ed6729d912e6e550c3201d5662034
#
_entry.id   068ed6729d912e6e550c3201d5662034
#
_cell.length_a   1.000
_cell.length_b   1.000
_cell.length_c   1.000
_cell.angle_alpha   90.00
_cell.angle_beta   90.00
_cell.angle_gamma   90.00
#
_symmetry.space_group_name_H-M   'P 1'
#
loop_
_entity.id
_entity.type
_entity.pdbx_description
1 polymer ?
#
loop_
_entity_poly.entity_id
_entity_poly.type
_entity_poly.pdbx_seq_one_letter_code
_entity_poly.pdbx_strand_id
1 'polypeptide(L)'
;MHTKHIVSIITTALLCLLASCCMAQEARELTSSCVITSPNKKTDSVHDGEYTSFWRSRTGENPYLEFQTPEGEAAQYLYICFAEMPETWSVEAETDGEWRTLLNGSRDYMHVLLELDGQTHFRIVGDSGKESYLKINEVFVFSDGDLPDWVQRWEPTPEKADL
;
A
#
# COMPACT_ATOMS: atom_id res chain seq x y z
N MET A 1 -50.40 -32.37 0.79
CA MET A 1 -49.04 -32.93 0.57
C MET A 1 -48.07 -31.98 -0.22
N HIS A 2 -48.51 -30.77 -0.61
CA HIS A 2 -47.70 -29.81 -1.38
C HIS A 2 -46.88 -28.81 -0.58
N THR A 3 -47.16 -28.59 0.68
CA THR A 3 -46.54 -27.54 1.51
C THR A 3 -45.10 -27.89 1.96
N LYS A 4 -44.76 -29.18 2.10
CA LYS A 4 -43.42 -29.60 2.55
C LYS A 4 -42.33 -29.43 1.50
N HIS A 5 -42.68 -29.51 0.19
CA HIS A 5 -41.71 -29.34 -0.89
C HIS A 5 -41.35 -27.88 -1.14
N ILE A 6 -42.27 -26.96 -0.94
CA ILE A 6 -42.02 -25.51 -1.12
C ILE A 6 -41.04 -24.98 -0.08
N VAL A 7 -41.17 -25.40 1.19
CA VAL A 7 -40.28 -24.98 2.27
C VAL A 7 -38.87 -25.48 2.04
N SER A 8 -38.71 -26.72 1.54
CA SER A 8 -37.39 -27.29 1.24
C SER A 8 -36.66 -26.54 0.12
N ILE A 9 -37.35 -26.14 -0.94
CA ILE A 9 -36.77 -25.40 -2.08
C ILE A 9 -36.33 -23.99 -1.65
N ILE A 10 -37.12 -23.30 -0.84
CA ILE A 10 -36.79 -21.96 -0.34
C ILE A 10 -35.58 -22.01 0.58
N THR A 11 -35.47 -23.03 1.43
CA THR A 11 -34.35 -23.17 2.37
C THR A 11 -33.04 -23.46 1.58
N THR A 12 -33.10 -24.30 0.55
CA THR A 12 -31.91 -24.60 -0.28
C THR A 12 -31.48 -23.40 -1.10
N ALA A 13 -32.41 -22.63 -1.67
CA ALA A 13 -32.11 -21.41 -2.42
C ALA A 13 -31.50 -20.32 -1.52
N LEU A 14 -31.98 -20.18 -0.27
CA LEU A 14 -31.44 -19.22 0.69
C LEU A 14 -30.03 -19.62 1.18
N LEU A 15 -29.76 -20.93 1.37
CA LEU A 15 -28.41 -21.42 1.69
C LEU A 15 -27.42 -21.18 0.53
N CYS A 16 -27.84 -21.39 -0.72
CA CYS A 16 -27.00 -21.10 -1.88
C CYS A 16 -26.69 -19.60 -2.04
N LEU A 17 -27.66 -18.70 -1.72
CA LEU A 17 -27.43 -17.26 -1.73
C LEU A 17 -26.45 -16.81 -0.63
N LEU A 18 -26.47 -17.44 0.54
CA LEU A 18 -25.53 -17.15 1.63
C LEU A 18 -24.13 -17.72 1.37
N ALA A 19 -24.00 -18.82 0.63
CA ALA A 19 -22.71 -19.38 0.23
C ALA A 19 -22.01 -18.59 -0.90
N SER A 20 -22.75 -17.79 -1.68
CA SER A 20 -22.17 -16.94 -2.73
C SER A 20 -21.51 -15.66 -2.20
N CYS A 21 -21.61 -15.35 -0.91
CA CYS A 21 -21.12 -14.10 -0.33
C CYS A 21 -19.72 -14.20 0.30
N CYS A 22 -19.03 -15.33 0.21
CA CYS A 22 -17.72 -15.52 0.82
C CYS A 22 -16.64 -15.89 -0.19
N MET A 23 -16.71 -15.35 -1.41
CA MET A 23 -15.52 -15.31 -2.27
C MET A 23 -14.67 -14.16 -1.77
N ALA A 24 -13.49 -14.46 -1.22
CA ALA A 24 -12.51 -13.44 -0.89
C ALA A 24 -12.28 -12.56 -2.12
N GLN A 25 -12.46 -11.27 -1.97
CA GLN A 25 -12.24 -10.33 -3.07
C GLN A 25 -10.74 -10.06 -3.16
N GLU A 26 -10.17 -10.26 -4.33
CA GLU A 26 -8.78 -9.89 -4.58
C GLU A 26 -8.60 -8.37 -4.46
N ALA A 27 -7.54 -7.95 -3.78
CA ALA A 27 -7.18 -6.56 -3.66
C ALA A 27 -6.84 -5.99 -5.04
N ARG A 28 -7.45 -4.86 -5.38
CA ARG A 28 -7.21 -4.20 -6.67
C ARG A 28 -6.02 -3.26 -6.55
N GLU A 29 -5.11 -3.32 -7.51
CA GLU A 29 -4.01 -2.38 -7.62
C GLU A 29 -4.52 -1.01 -8.10
N LEU A 30 -4.19 0.05 -7.37
CA LEU A 30 -4.67 1.43 -7.56
C LEU A 30 -3.58 2.38 -8.03
N THR A 31 -2.31 2.01 -8.01
CA THR A 31 -1.16 2.92 -8.18
C THR A 31 -1.23 3.70 -9.48
N SER A 32 -1.55 3.04 -10.59
CA SER A 32 -1.67 3.67 -11.91
C SER A 32 -2.80 4.70 -12.00
N SER A 33 -3.76 4.64 -11.07
CA SER A 33 -4.90 5.57 -10.98
C SER A 33 -4.70 6.65 -9.93
N CYS A 34 -3.67 6.54 -9.07
CA CYS A 34 -3.32 7.57 -8.10
C CYS A 34 -2.71 8.80 -8.76
N VAL A 35 -2.98 9.97 -8.20
CA VAL A 35 -2.17 11.15 -8.47
C VAL A 35 -0.92 11.05 -7.61
N ILE A 36 0.26 10.95 -8.26
CA ILE A 36 1.55 10.82 -7.58
C ILE A 36 2.35 12.10 -7.78
N THR A 37 2.73 12.75 -6.70
CA THR A 37 3.49 14.00 -6.71
C THR A 37 4.77 13.95 -5.89
N SER A 38 5.69 14.83 -6.24
CA SER A 38 6.99 14.99 -5.56
C SER A 38 7.45 16.43 -5.74
N PRO A 39 8.13 17.05 -4.77
CA PRO A 39 8.53 18.47 -4.85
C PRO A 39 9.40 18.79 -6.04
N ASN A 40 10.17 17.84 -6.55
CA ASN A 40 11.30 18.16 -7.41
C ASN A 40 11.46 17.30 -8.66
N LYS A 41 10.60 16.30 -8.87
CA LYS A 41 10.85 15.29 -9.91
C LYS A 41 9.58 14.76 -10.54
N LYS A 42 9.73 14.32 -11.78
CA LYS A 42 8.77 13.44 -12.41
C LYS A 42 8.72 12.13 -11.65
N THR A 43 7.54 11.57 -11.54
CA THR A 43 7.24 10.35 -10.76
C THR A 43 7.02 9.12 -11.65
N ASP A 44 7.22 9.24 -12.96
CA ASP A 44 6.91 8.21 -13.96
C ASP A 44 7.61 6.86 -13.68
N SER A 45 8.81 6.90 -13.08
CA SER A 45 9.60 5.70 -12.75
C SER A 45 9.28 5.08 -11.39
N VAL A 46 8.24 5.52 -10.70
CA VAL A 46 7.82 4.95 -9.41
C VAL A 46 6.93 3.74 -9.60
N HIS A 47 6.33 3.60 -10.78
CA HIS A 47 5.41 2.54 -11.12
C HIS A 47 5.42 2.32 -12.64
N ASP A 48 6.58 1.97 -13.18
CA ASP A 48 6.77 1.70 -14.61
C ASP A 48 6.89 0.19 -14.95
N GLY A 49 6.88 -0.67 -13.93
CA GLY A 49 7.02 -2.12 -14.06
C GLY A 49 8.46 -2.58 -14.29
N GLU A 50 9.43 -1.67 -14.19
CA GLU A 50 10.83 -1.92 -14.49
C GLU A 50 11.69 -1.88 -13.22
N TYR A 51 11.92 -3.01 -12.56
CA TYR A 51 12.74 -3.10 -11.34
C TYR A 51 14.21 -2.66 -11.49
N THR A 52 14.66 -2.37 -12.71
CA THR A 52 15.99 -1.81 -13.00
C THR A 52 16.00 -0.30 -13.05
N SER A 53 14.85 0.34 -13.20
CA SER A 53 14.66 1.77 -13.08
C SER A 53 14.46 2.17 -11.62
N PHE A 54 14.60 3.44 -11.32
CA PHE A 54 14.28 3.98 -10.01
C PHE A 54 13.94 5.46 -10.06
N TRP A 55 13.06 5.87 -9.21
CA TRP A 55 12.89 7.26 -8.85
C TRP A 55 13.84 7.64 -7.72
N ARG A 56 14.44 8.80 -7.81
CA ARG A 56 15.31 9.36 -6.76
C ARG A 56 14.92 10.79 -6.45
N SER A 57 14.66 11.10 -5.18
CA SER A 57 14.48 12.47 -4.72
C SER A 57 15.77 13.28 -4.84
N ARG A 58 15.67 14.61 -4.73
CA ARG A 58 16.86 15.45 -4.52
C ARG A 58 17.34 15.33 -3.09
N THR A 59 18.65 15.55 -2.90
CA THR A 59 19.27 15.66 -1.57
C THR A 59 19.00 17.04 -0.96
N GLY A 60 18.88 17.12 0.37
CA GLY A 60 18.90 18.36 1.13
C GLY A 60 17.58 19.08 1.32
N GLU A 61 16.51 18.61 0.72
CA GLU A 61 15.14 19.06 0.96
C GLU A 61 14.36 17.90 1.55
N ASN A 62 13.31 18.15 2.34
CA ASN A 62 12.44 17.08 2.85
C ASN A 62 11.91 16.27 1.68
N PRO A 63 12.55 15.14 1.32
CA PRO A 63 12.15 14.38 0.16
C PRO A 63 10.86 13.63 0.48
N TYR A 64 9.85 13.78 -0.36
CA TYR A 64 8.64 12.98 -0.24
C TYR A 64 8.12 12.53 -1.60
N LEU A 65 7.35 11.47 -1.55
CA LEU A 65 6.54 10.95 -2.63
C LEU A 65 5.12 10.84 -2.10
N GLU A 66 4.20 11.62 -2.64
CA GLU A 66 2.84 11.78 -2.16
C GLU A 66 1.85 11.14 -3.12
N PHE A 67 0.85 10.47 -2.56
CA PHE A 67 -0.17 9.72 -3.27
C PHE A 67 -1.55 10.22 -2.87
N GLN A 68 -2.39 10.44 -3.87
CA GLN A 68 -3.81 10.66 -3.69
C GLN A 68 -4.58 9.61 -4.50
N THR A 69 -5.42 8.83 -3.84
CA THR A 69 -6.26 7.83 -4.50
C THR A 69 -7.36 8.51 -5.34
N PRO A 70 -7.92 7.82 -6.35
CA PRO A 70 -9.09 8.31 -7.07
C PRO A 70 -10.27 8.56 -6.13
N GLU A 71 -11.15 9.45 -6.54
CA GLU A 71 -12.38 9.74 -5.79
C GLU A 71 -13.21 8.46 -5.55
N GLY A 72 -13.60 8.24 -4.31
CA GLY A 72 -14.36 7.05 -3.89
C GLY A 72 -13.55 5.80 -3.65
N GLU A 73 -12.22 5.86 -3.85
CA GLU A 73 -11.30 4.75 -3.59
C GLU A 73 -10.46 5.03 -2.34
N ALA A 74 -10.16 3.99 -1.58
CA ALA A 74 -9.30 4.06 -0.40
C ALA A 74 -8.18 3.01 -0.48
N ALA A 75 -6.98 3.39 -0.11
CA ALA A 75 -5.83 2.50 -0.05
C ALA A 75 -5.84 1.71 1.26
N GLN A 76 -5.83 0.39 1.17
CA GLN A 76 -5.72 -0.49 2.33
C GLN A 76 -4.28 -0.92 2.56
N TYR A 77 -3.49 -1.10 1.48
CA TYR A 77 -2.11 -1.52 1.58
C TYR A 77 -1.20 -0.66 0.70
N LEU A 78 0.02 -0.46 1.20
CA LEU A 78 1.13 0.16 0.48
C LEU A 78 2.30 -0.81 0.47
N TYR A 79 2.80 -1.16 -0.72
CA TYR A 79 4.01 -1.96 -0.88
C TYR A 79 5.09 -1.14 -1.55
N ILE A 80 6.24 -1.02 -0.90
CA ILE A 80 7.37 -0.19 -1.35
C ILE A 80 8.56 -1.10 -1.65
N CYS A 81 9.12 -0.96 -2.86
CA CYS A 81 10.38 -1.58 -3.25
C CYS A 81 11.46 -0.51 -3.32
N PHE A 82 12.36 -0.45 -2.35
CA PHE A 82 13.47 0.49 -2.35
C PHE A 82 14.59 0.01 -3.28
N ALA A 83 15.16 0.91 -4.07
CA ALA A 83 16.39 0.68 -4.83
C ALA A 83 17.63 0.81 -3.93
N GLU A 84 17.54 1.63 -2.90
CA GLU A 84 18.53 1.85 -1.87
C GLU A 84 17.83 2.28 -0.59
N MET A 85 18.18 1.66 0.54
CA MET A 85 17.55 1.96 1.81
C MET A 85 18.01 3.31 2.36
N PRO A 86 17.09 4.25 2.60
CA PRO A 86 17.41 5.46 3.35
C PRO A 86 17.76 5.12 4.80
N GLU A 87 18.50 6.00 5.49
CA GLU A 87 18.82 5.79 6.91
C GLU A 87 17.58 5.81 7.79
N THR A 88 16.75 6.81 7.55
CA THR A 88 15.43 6.95 8.18
C THR A 88 14.41 7.39 7.15
N TRP A 89 13.20 6.97 7.33
CA TRP A 89 12.07 7.32 6.49
C TRP A 89 10.77 7.10 7.27
N SER A 90 9.67 7.66 6.78
CA SER A 90 8.35 7.45 7.37
C SER A 90 7.29 7.33 6.30
N VAL A 91 6.15 6.76 6.68
CA VAL A 91 4.90 6.90 5.95
C VAL A 91 3.96 7.73 6.79
N GLU A 92 3.36 8.73 6.17
CA GLU A 92 2.43 9.65 6.81
C GLU A 92 1.13 9.65 6.03
N ALA A 93 0.01 9.84 6.71
CA ALA A 93 -1.30 10.07 6.10
C ALA A 93 -1.86 11.43 6.52
N GLU A 94 -2.62 12.05 5.63
CA GLU A 94 -3.35 13.28 5.92
C GLU A 94 -4.70 12.94 6.57
N THR A 95 -4.95 13.53 7.72
CA THR A 95 -6.23 13.43 8.42
C THR A 95 -6.62 14.82 8.91
N ASP A 96 -7.76 15.32 8.49
CA ASP A 96 -8.29 16.65 8.87
C ASP A 96 -7.32 17.80 8.54
N GLY A 97 -6.57 17.69 7.44
CA GLY A 97 -5.59 18.70 7.01
C GLY A 97 -4.24 18.63 7.74
N GLU A 98 -4.01 17.61 8.56
CA GLU A 98 -2.76 17.39 9.28
C GLU A 98 -2.11 16.06 8.87
N TRP A 99 -0.79 16.08 8.69
CA TRP A 99 0.01 14.89 8.45
C TRP A 99 0.28 14.15 9.75
N ARG A 100 -0.03 12.86 9.78
CA ARG A 100 0.24 11.95 10.92
C ARG A 100 1.09 10.80 10.46
N THR A 101 2.14 10.49 11.22
CA THR A 101 3.01 9.36 10.95
C THR A 101 2.27 8.04 11.23
N LEU A 102 2.20 7.18 10.23
CA LEU A 102 1.68 5.81 10.35
C LEU A 102 2.79 4.82 10.70
N LEU A 103 3.97 5.00 10.08
CA LEU A 103 5.13 4.14 10.26
C LEU A 103 6.41 4.98 10.27
N ASN A 104 7.31 4.66 11.19
CA ASN A 104 8.72 5.05 11.10
C ASN A 104 9.52 3.84 10.63
N GLY A 105 10.17 3.97 9.47
CA GLY A 105 10.97 2.93 8.88
C GLY A 105 12.44 3.02 9.28
N SER A 106 13.11 1.90 9.28
CA SER A 106 14.54 1.76 9.52
C SER A 106 15.24 1.11 8.32
N ARG A 107 16.57 1.04 8.35
CA ARG A 107 17.41 0.58 7.23
C ARG A 107 17.32 -0.91 6.89
N ASP A 108 16.42 -1.66 7.49
CA ASP A 108 16.52 -3.10 7.53
C ASP A 108 15.91 -3.83 6.33
N TYR A 109 15.06 -3.17 5.52
CA TYR A 109 14.25 -3.88 4.53
C TYR A 109 14.07 -3.14 3.21
N MET A 110 14.48 -3.80 2.13
CA MET A 110 14.31 -3.30 0.75
C MET A 110 12.84 -3.35 0.29
N HIS A 111 12.04 -4.22 0.87
CA HIS A 111 10.64 -4.39 0.55
C HIS A 111 9.80 -4.21 1.81
N VAL A 112 8.82 -3.35 1.76
CA VAL A 112 7.97 -3.02 2.90
C VAL A 112 6.51 -3.11 2.50
N LEU A 113 5.75 -3.89 3.23
CA LEU A 113 4.30 -3.93 3.13
C LEU A 113 3.70 -3.27 4.39
N LEU A 114 2.86 -2.26 4.20
CA LEU A 114 2.19 -1.51 5.25
C LEU A 114 0.68 -1.55 5.05
N GLU A 115 -0.08 -1.75 6.12
CA GLU A 115 -1.52 -1.49 6.15
C GLU A 115 -1.77 0.00 6.36
N LEU A 116 -2.63 0.58 5.51
CA LEU A 116 -2.97 2.01 5.52
C LEU A 116 -4.34 2.31 6.13
N ASP A 117 -5.11 1.29 6.48
CA ASP A 117 -6.44 1.43 7.10
C ASP A 117 -7.39 2.37 6.33
N GLY A 118 -7.39 2.27 5.00
CA GLY A 118 -8.32 3.02 4.16
C GLY A 118 -7.94 4.48 3.91
N GLN A 119 -6.66 4.80 3.89
CA GLN A 119 -6.20 6.17 3.60
C GLN A 119 -6.44 6.55 2.14
N THR A 120 -6.78 7.82 1.92
CA THR A 120 -6.97 8.39 0.58
C THR A 120 -5.85 9.34 0.17
N HIS A 121 -5.12 9.90 1.13
CA HIS A 121 -4.03 10.83 0.92
C HIS A 121 -2.90 10.51 1.91
N PHE A 122 -1.74 10.12 1.37
CA PHE A 122 -0.60 9.67 2.16
C PHE A 122 0.71 9.93 1.43
N ARG A 123 1.84 9.85 2.14
CA ARG A 123 3.16 10.09 1.55
C ARG A 123 4.25 9.25 2.20
N ILE A 124 5.27 8.92 1.41
CA ILE A 124 6.54 8.37 1.85
C ILE A 124 7.49 9.55 2.02
N VAL A 125 8.04 9.73 3.21
CA VAL A 125 8.93 10.85 3.55
C VAL A 125 10.31 10.31 3.89
N GLY A 126 11.35 10.90 3.31
CA GLY A 126 12.74 10.62 3.69
C GLY A 126 13.25 11.62 4.73
N ASP A 127 14.35 11.28 5.35
CA ASP A 127 15.03 12.18 6.29
C ASP A 127 15.51 13.47 5.61
N SER A 128 15.51 14.57 6.34
CA SER A 128 15.95 15.90 5.90
C SER A 128 17.46 16.13 5.96
N GLY A 129 18.26 15.09 6.22
CA GLY A 129 19.72 15.19 6.26
C GLY A 129 20.36 15.65 4.94
N LYS A 130 21.52 16.31 5.01
CA LYS A 130 22.20 16.89 3.83
C LYS A 130 22.57 15.87 2.73
N GLU A 131 22.64 14.60 3.07
CA GLU A 131 22.95 13.48 2.15
C GLU A 131 21.77 12.53 2.00
N SER A 132 20.64 12.82 2.65
CA SER A 132 19.46 11.99 2.64
C SER A 132 18.70 12.12 1.32
N TYR A 133 18.25 11.01 0.80
CA TYR A 133 17.38 10.92 -0.36
C TYR A 133 16.54 9.64 -0.30
N LEU A 134 15.40 9.66 -0.95
CA LEU A 134 14.64 8.45 -1.23
C LEU A 134 15.06 7.92 -2.61
N LYS A 135 15.23 6.61 -2.71
CA LYS A 135 15.50 5.91 -3.97
C LYS A 135 14.63 4.66 -4.02
N ILE A 136 13.63 4.70 -4.87
CA ILE A 136 12.54 3.73 -4.92
C ILE A 136 12.47 3.14 -6.34
N ASN A 137 12.45 1.80 -6.46
CA ASN A 137 12.21 1.12 -7.72
C ASN A 137 10.73 1.16 -8.07
N GLU A 138 9.89 0.63 -7.18
CA GLU A 138 8.46 0.47 -7.41
C GLU A 138 7.65 0.77 -6.15
N VAL A 139 6.47 1.28 -6.35
CA VAL A 139 5.44 1.39 -5.32
C VAL A 139 4.14 0.79 -5.84
N PHE A 140 3.46 0.05 -4.99
CA PHE A 140 2.13 -0.48 -5.28
C PHE A 140 1.16 -0.09 -4.17
N VAL A 141 0.02 0.42 -4.57
CA VAL A 141 -1.10 0.80 -3.70
C VAL A 141 -2.25 -0.15 -3.98
N PHE A 142 -2.82 -0.78 -2.95
CA PHE A 142 -3.91 -1.71 -3.11
C PHE A 142 -5.14 -1.28 -2.32
N SER A 143 -6.32 -1.59 -2.88
CA SER A 143 -7.60 -1.54 -2.17
C SER A 143 -7.70 -2.64 -1.12
N ASP A 144 -8.82 -2.70 -0.41
CA ASP A 144 -9.18 -3.84 0.44
C ASP A 144 -9.32 -5.13 -0.37
N GLY A 145 -8.97 -6.26 0.25
CA GLY A 145 -9.02 -7.59 -0.33
C GLY A 145 -7.76 -8.42 -0.11
N ASP A 146 -7.73 -9.62 -0.70
CA ASP A 146 -6.57 -10.51 -0.65
C ASP A 146 -5.46 -10.00 -1.59
N LEU A 147 -4.30 -9.78 -1.02
CA LEU A 147 -3.12 -9.33 -1.79
C LEU A 147 -2.64 -10.41 -2.76
N PRO A 148 -2.14 -10.03 -3.95
CA PRO A 148 -1.52 -10.97 -4.89
C PRO A 148 -0.37 -11.76 -4.24
N ASP A 149 -0.21 -13.03 -4.64
CA ASP A 149 0.82 -13.93 -4.07
C ASP A 149 2.26 -13.39 -4.21
N TRP A 150 2.50 -12.55 -5.23
CA TRP A 150 3.83 -11.96 -5.48
C TRP A 150 4.19 -10.85 -4.49
N VAL A 151 3.23 -10.29 -3.75
CA VAL A 151 3.50 -9.32 -2.69
C VAL A 151 4.20 -10.04 -1.54
N GLN A 152 5.48 -9.79 -1.38
CA GLN A 152 6.25 -10.38 -0.30
C GLN A 152 5.83 -9.75 1.03
N ARG A 153 5.20 -10.55 1.88
CA ARG A 153 4.96 -10.20 3.27
C ARG A 153 6.25 -10.44 4.03
N TRP A 154 6.84 -9.34 4.46
CA TRP A 154 8.02 -9.41 5.30
C TRP A 154 7.60 -9.38 6.77
N GLU A 155 7.98 -10.39 7.54
CA GLU A 155 7.87 -10.42 8.99
C GLU A 155 9.27 -10.32 9.60
N PRO A 156 9.49 -9.44 10.63
CA PRO A 156 10.76 -9.40 11.34
C PRO A 156 11.08 -10.78 11.90
N THR A 157 12.25 -11.30 11.58
CA THR A 157 12.73 -12.50 12.27
C THR A 157 12.95 -12.16 13.76
N PRO A 158 12.45 -12.99 14.70
CA PRO A 158 12.55 -12.72 16.14
C PRO A 158 13.96 -12.46 16.67
N GLU A 159 14.99 -12.89 15.97
CA GLU A 159 16.41 -12.72 16.36
C GLU A 159 16.92 -11.26 16.25
N LYS A 160 16.21 -10.36 15.57
CA LYS A 160 16.59 -8.95 15.44
C LYS A 160 15.82 -8.00 16.34
N ALA A 161 14.83 -8.45 17.07
CA ALA A 161 14.06 -7.63 18.00
C ALA A 161 14.78 -7.39 19.34
N ASP A 162 15.88 -8.10 19.61
CA ASP A 162 16.61 -8.08 20.90
C ASP A 162 18.04 -7.45 20.80
N LEU A 163 18.32 -6.64 19.78
CA LEU A 163 19.61 -5.93 19.65
C LEU A 163 19.47 -4.41 19.86
#